data_6dfe39ea6efa9c2bc944928975975b02
#
_entry.id   6dfe39ea6efa9c2bc944928975975b02
#
_cell.length_a   1.000
_cell.length_b   1.000
_cell.length_c   1.000
_cell.angle_alpha   90.00
_cell.angle_beta   90.00
_cell.angle_gamma   90.00
#
_symmetry.space_group_name_H-M   'P 1'
#
loop_
_entity.id
_entity.type
_entity.pdbx_description
1 polymer ?
#
loop_
_entity_poly.entity_id
_entity_poly.type
_entity_poly.pdbx_seq_one_letter_code
_entity_poly.pdbx_strand_id
1 'polypeptide(L)'
;TVPGVAPYAKDLAMITTVAIITYLSLIIGELVPKSIALSNPERYATLLSPVMILLTKVSYPFVCLLSFSTKIVNKLIGLNNGEERPMTQEELKMILHQSSEQGVIDKEETEMLRDVFRFSDKRANELMTYRRDLVVLHPTYTRDEVLHIIREQHFSKYLLVEKGKDDIIGVVSVKDIILMLGNDHPFDLRGIARSPLFIPESLYAKKVLELFKKNKNKFGVVVDEYGNTAVSYTHLRAHE
;
A
#
# COMPACT_ATOMS: atom_id res chain seq x y z
N THR A 1 -3.72 75.57 -7.15
CA THR A 1 -4.73 75.03 -8.10
C THR A 1 -4.10 74.98 -9.49
N VAL A 2 -3.87 73.83 -10.00
CA VAL A 2 -3.33 73.61 -11.35
C VAL A 2 -4.47 73.82 -12.35
N PRO A 3 -4.33 74.81 -13.27
CA PRO A 3 -5.46 75.34 -14.07
C PRO A 3 -6.13 74.33 -14.99
N GLY A 4 -5.47 73.21 -15.30
CA GLY A 4 -6.02 72.13 -16.19
C GLY A 4 -6.85 71.06 -15.50
N VAL A 5 -6.88 71.00 -14.15
CA VAL A 5 -7.54 69.93 -13.39
C VAL A 5 -8.86 70.40 -12.74
N ALA A 6 -9.14 71.67 -12.77
CA ALA A 6 -10.29 72.32 -12.12
C ALA A 6 -11.65 71.68 -12.52
N PRO A 7 -11.94 71.39 -13.80
CA PRO A 7 -13.22 70.80 -14.18
C PRO A 7 -13.42 69.38 -13.68
N TYR A 8 -12.32 68.60 -13.47
CA TYR A 8 -12.38 67.22 -13.04
C TYR A 8 -12.06 67.01 -11.55
N ALA A 9 -11.80 68.12 -10.79
CA ALA A 9 -11.36 68.02 -9.40
C ALA A 9 -12.36 67.29 -8.48
N LYS A 10 -13.65 67.45 -8.72
CA LYS A 10 -14.71 66.77 -7.94
C LYS A 10 -14.76 65.27 -8.19
N ASP A 11 -14.65 64.86 -9.45
CA ASP A 11 -14.68 63.45 -9.84
C ASP A 11 -13.39 62.72 -9.39
N LEU A 12 -12.24 63.39 -9.54
CA LEU A 12 -10.97 62.84 -9.03
C LEU A 12 -10.96 62.72 -7.51
N ALA A 13 -11.49 63.70 -6.77
CA ALA A 13 -11.59 63.61 -5.32
C ALA A 13 -12.52 62.49 -4.88
N MET A 14 -13.66 62.30 -5.56
CA MET A 14 -14.59 61.21 -5.28
C MET A 14 -13.97 59.84 -5.56
N ILE A 15 -13.32 59.64 -6.70
CA ILE A 15 -12.63 58.40 -7.05
C ILE A 15 -11.52 58.09 -6.04
N THR A 16 -10.70 59.09 -5.68
CA THR A 16 -9.61 58.91 -4.72
C THR A 16 -10.14 58.54 -3.34
N THR A 17 -11.21 59.22 -2.90
CA THR A 17 -11.83 58.92 -1.59
C THR A 17 -12.41 57.49 -1.54
N VAL A 18 -13.14 57.12 -2.59
CA VAL A 18 -13.69 55.74 -2.69
C VAL A 18 -12.55 54.71 -2.71
N ALA A 19 -11.50 54.95 -3.49
CA ALA A 19 -10.35 54.04 -3.57
C ALA A 19 -9.66 53.90 -2.20
N ILE A 20 -9.44 54.97 -1.47
CA ILE A 20 -8.82 54.92 -0.13
C ILE A 20 -9.72 54.18 0.86
N ILE A 21 -11.03 54.47 0.88
CA ILE A 21 -11.98 53.82 1.77
C ILE A 21 -12.05 52.32 1.46
N THR A 22 -12.12 51.95 0.18
CA THR A 22 -12.15 50.55 -0.25
C THR A 22 -10.85 49.81 0.16
N TYR A 23 -9.71 50.45 -0.06
CA TYR A 23 -8.40 49.91 0.31
C TYR A 23 -8.28 49.68 1.83
N LEU A 24 -8.65 50.67 2.63
CA LEU A 24 -8.64 50.55 4.09
C LEU A 24 -9.63 49.50 4.58
N SER A 25 -10.83 49.43 3.99
CA SER A 25 -11.84 48.41 4.31
C SER A 25 -11.35 47.00 3.99
N LEU A 26 -10.66 46.79 2.87
CA LEU A 26 -10.06 45.53 2.49
C LEU A 26 -8.96 45.09 3.48
N ILE A 27 -8.06 46.02 3.82
CA ILE A 27 -6.98 45.68 4.76
C ILE A 27 -7.53 45.38 6.15
N ILE A 28 -8.33 46.29 6.73
CA ILE A 28 -8.79 46.16 8.12
C ILE A 28 -9.90 45.12 8.25
N GLY A 29 -10.80 45.03 7.26
CA GLY A 29 -11.96 44.16 7.30
C GLY A 29 -11.67 42.70 6.89
N GLU A 30 -10.67 42.46 6.05
CA GLU A 30 -10.41 41.13 5.51
C GLU A 30 -8.97 40.63 5.74
N LEU A 31 -7.97 41.41 5.25
CA LEU A 31 -6.59 40.89 5.23
C LEU A 31 -5.97 40.78 6.63
N VAL A 32 -6.17 41.77 7.50
CA VAL A 32 -5.62 41.75 8.86
C VAL A 32 -6.24 40.63 9.71
N PRO A 33 -7.56 40.49 9.81
CA PRO A 33 -8.17 39.38 10.57
C PRO A 33 -7.74 37.99 10.05
N LYS A 34 -7.64 37.84 8.74
CA LYS A 34 -7.19 36.58 8.11
C LYS A 34 -5.72 36.27 8.44
N SER A 35 -4.85 37.27 8.37
CA SER A 35 -3.43 37.13 8.72
C SER A 35 -3.24 36.77 10.21
N ILE A 36 -4.00 37.42 11.09
CA ILE A 36 -3.96 37.13 12.53
C ILE A 36 -4.43 35.73 12.82
N ALA A 37 -5.53 35.28 12.20
CA ALA A 37 -6.06 33.91 12.38
C ALA A 37 -5.07 32.83 11.91
N LEU A 38 -4.34 33.09 10.81
CA LEU A 38 -3.34 32.15 10.28
C LEU A 38 -2.04 32.11 11.11
N SER A 39 -1.71 33.20 11.83
CA SER A 39 -0.48 33.23 12.65
C SER A 39 -0.53 32.32 13.89
N ASN A 40 -1.70 32.14 14.50
CA ASN A 40 -1.92 31.31 15.70
C ASN A 40 -3.28 30.61 15.64
N PRO A 41 -3.48 29.65 14.73
CA PRO A 41 -4.78 29.08 14.44
C PRO A 41 -5.42 28.36 15.65
N GLU A 42 -4.62 27.68 16.46
CA GLU A 42 -5.12 26.92 17.63
C GLU A 42 -5.72 27.84 18.69
N ARG A 43 -5.04 28.95 18.99
CA ARG A 43 -5.50 29.92 20.00
C ARG A 43 -6.80 30.59 19.60
N TYR A 44 -6.89 31.02 18.33
CA TYR A 44 -8.11 31.66 17.82
C TYR A 44 -9.26 30.68 17.63
N ALA A 45 -8.98 29.44 17.22
CA ALA A 45 -9.97 28.38 17.15
C ALA A 45 -10.58 28.09 18.53
N THR A 46 -9.75 27.99 19.58
CA THR A 46 -10.20 27.77 20.95
C THR A 46 -11.05 28.95 21.48
N LEU A 47 -10.63 30.18 21.21
CA LEU A 47 -11.34 31.37 21.65
C LEU A 47 -12.71 31.51 20.97
N LEU A 48 -12.80 31.20 19.68
CA LEU A 48 -14.03 31.33 18.88
C LEU A 48 -14.94 30.09 18.99
N SER A 49 -14.42 28.97 19.46
CA SER A 49 -15.17 27.71 19.59
C SER A 49 -16.52 27.85 20.30
N PRO A 50 -16.64 28.52 21.47
CA PRO A 50 -17.94 28.62 22.15
C PRO A 50 -18.96 29.40 21.33
N VAL A 51 -18.53 30.45 20.61
CA VAL A 51 -19.40 31.25 19.74
C VAL A 51 -19.86 30.40 18.55
N MET A 52 -18.94 29.64 17.94
CA MET A 52 -19.25 28.76 16.83
C MET A 52 -20.21 27.64 17.23
N ILE A 53 -20.03 27.06 18.43
CA ILE A 53 -20.96 26.05 18.98
C ILE A 53 -22.35 26.63 19.18
N LEU A 54 -22.45 27.84 19.72
CA LEU A 54 -23.74 28.51 19.88
C LEU A 54 -24.44 28.74 18.54
N LEU A 55 -23.71 29.30 17.55
CA LEU A 55 -24.21 29.51 16.20
C LEU A 55 -24.67 28.23 15.54
N THR A 56 -23.88 27.14 15.68
CA THR A 56 -24.25 25.83 15.16
C THR A 56 -25.52 25.31 15.80
N LYS A 57 -25.69 25.44 17.12
CA LYS A 57 -26.92 25.03 17.81
C LYS A 57 -28.14 25.79 17.34
N VAL A 58 -28.01 27.10 17.16
CA VAL A 58 -29.12 27.96 16.67
C VAL A 58 -29.45 27.63 15.21
N SER A 59 -28.45 27.38 14.39
CA SER A 59 -28.62 27.06 12.96
C SER A 59 -29.08 25.60 12.72
N TYR A 60 -28.89 24.71 13.68
CA TYR A 60 -29.17 23.27 13.53
C TYR A 60 -30.57 22.95 13.00
N PRO A 61 -31.68 23.54 13.53
CA PRO A 61 -33.02 23.23 13.02
C PRO A 61 -33.20 23.63 11.55
N PHE A 62 -32.58 24.72 11.11
CA PHE A 62 -32.62 25.16 9.71
C PHE A 62 -31.85 24.23 8.80
N VAL A 63 -30.64 23.82 9.23
CA VAL A 63 -29.81 22.85 8.51
C VAL A 63 -30.53 21.49 8.40
N CYS A 64 -31.20 21.06 9.46
CA CYS A 64 -31.96 19.81 9.45
C CYS A 64 -33.15 19.88 8.45
N LEU A 65 -33.85 20.99 8.43
CA LEU A 65 -34.96 21.22 7.47
C LEU A 65 -34.47 21.19 6.03
N LEU A 66 -33.35 21.92 5.74
CA LEU A 66 -32.75 21.94 4.40
C LEU A 66 -32.25 20.57 3.99
N SER A 67 -31.55 19.85 4.88
CA SER A 67 -31.05 18.51 4.62
C SER A 67 -32.18 17.51 4.34
N PHE A 68 -33.27 17.62 5.08
CA PHE A 68 -34.47 16.81 4.83
C PHE A 68 -35.10 17.09 3.46
N SER A 69 -35.24 18.37 3.12
CA SER A 69 -35.74 18.79 1.81
C SER A 69 -34.84 18.30 0.67
N THR A 70 -33.54 18.43 0.82
CA THR A 70 -32.54 17.96 -0.16
C THR A 70 -32.62 16.44 -0.35
N LYS A 71 -32.78 15.67 0.75
CA LYS A 71 -32.97 14.21 0.66
C LYS A 71 -34.22 13.82 -0.13
N ILE A 72 -35.31 14.56 0.06
CA ILE A 72 -36.55 14.32 -0.71
C ILE A 72 -36.33 14.59 -2.19
N VAL A 73 -35.72 15.73 -2.53
CA VAL A 73 -35.42 16.11 -3.93
C VAL A 73 -34.49 15.09 -4.58
N ASN A 74 -33.40 14.71 -3.90
CA ASN A 74 -32.47 13.71 -4.42
C ASN A 74 -33.15 12.36 -4.67
N LYS A 75 -34.03 11.95 -3.76
CA LYS A 75 -34.82 10.71 -3.93
C LYS A 75 -35.75 10.77 -5.11
N LEU A 76 -36.39 11.93 -5.36
CA LEU A 76 -37.30 12.15 -6.50
C LEU A 76 -36.54 12.15 -7.84
N ILE A 77 -35.30 12.68 -7.86
CA ILE A 77 -34.45 12.72 -9.06
C ILE A 77 -33.71 11.38 -9.28
N GLY A 78 -33.83 10.43 -8.34
CA GLY A 78 -33.12 9.14 -8.43
C GLY A 78 -31.63 9.21 -8.14
N LEU A 79 -31.15 10.34 -7.57
CA LEU A 79 -29.80 10.45 -7.08
C LEU A 79 -29.73 9.78 -5.70
N ASN A 80 -29.19 8.57 -5.66
CA ASN A 80 -28.77 8.00 -4.38
C ASN A 80 -27.66 8.88 -3.83
N ASN A 81 -27.95 9.55 -2.72
CA ASN A 81 -26.94 10.30 -1.98
C ASN A 81 -25.82 9.35 -1.60
N GLY A 82 -24.67 9.60 -2.21
CA GLY A 82 -23.49 8.79 -2.24
C GLY A 82 -23.26 7.99 -0.98
N GLU A 83 -23.25 6.70 -1.15
CA GLU A 83 -22.26 5.90 -0.45
C GLU A 83 -20.95 6.66 -0.62
N GLU A 84 -20.33 7.04 0.49
CA GLU A 84 -18.96 7.56 0.48
C GLU A 84 -18.17 6.62 -0.41
N ARG A 85 -17.70 7.13 -1.54
CA ARG A 85 -16.95 6.28 -2.49
C ARG A 85 -15.84 5.65 -1.67
N PRO A 86 -15.76 4.32 -1.61
CA PRO A 86 -14.70 3.68 -0.86
C PRO A 86 -13.37 4.25 -1.38
N MET A 87 -12.53 4.68 -0.45
CA MET A 87 -11.21 5.24 -0.77
C MET A 87 -10.47 4.27 -1.68
N THR A 88 -9.95 4.78 -2.78
CA THR A 88 -9.17 3.97 -3.72
C THR A 88 -7.76 3.73 -3.17
N GLN A 89 -7.10 2.71 -3.68
CA GLN A 89 -5.71 2.42 -3.30
C GLN A 89 -4.77 3.57 -3.70
N GLU A 90 -5.07 4.25 -4.81
CA GLU A 90 -4.35 5.41 -5.29
C GLU A 90 -4.50 6.61 -4.35
N GLU A 91 -5.70 6.87 -3.86
CA GLU A 91 -5.94 7.92 -2.86
C GLU A 91 -5.18 7.64 -1.56
N LEU A 92 -5.17 6.38 -1.11
CA LEU A 92 -4.40 5.97 0.07
C LEU A 92 -2.89 6.18 -0.14
N LYS A 93 -2.35 5.81 -1.30
CA LYS A 93 -0.94 6.05 -1.64
C LYS A 93 -0.60 7.55 -1.65
N MET A 94 -1.51 8.39 -2.13
CA MET A 94 -1.34 9.85 -2.13
C MET A 94 -1.32 10.42 -0.70
N ILE A 95 -2.23 9.99 0.17
CA ILE A 95 -2.25 10.40 1.58
C ILE A 95 -0.96 10.00 2.30
N LEU A 96 -0.47 8.78 2.08
CA LEU A 96 0.79 8.32 2.64
C LEU A 96 1.97 9.20 2.19
N HIS A 97 2.01 9.58 0.92
CA HIS A 97 3.03 10.47 0.39
C HIS A 97 2.99 11.85 1.05
N GLN A 98 1.81 12.46 1.13
CA GLN A 98 1.63 13.76 1.79
C GLN A 98 2.01 13.72 3.27
N SER A 99 1.64 12.64 3.97
CA SER A 99 1.99 12.45 5.39
C SER A 99 3.50 12.34 5.61
N SER A 100 4.21 11.72 4.66
CA SER A 100 5.68 11.64 4.69
C SER A 100 6.33 13.01 4.42
N GLU A 101 5.80 13.80 3.47
CA GLU A 101 6.30 15.16 3.20
C GLU A 101 6.09 16.10 4.39
N GLN A 102 5.02 15.92 5.14
CA GLN A 102 4.72 16.69 6.35
C GLN A 102 5.49 16.21 7.60
N GLY A 103 6.26 15.12 7.48
CA GLY A 103 7.02 14.55 8.59
C GLY A 103 6.17 13.83 9.64
N VAL A 104 4.92 13.49 9.32
CA VAL A 104 4.02 12.72 10.21
C VAL A 104 4.39 11.23 10.21
N ILE A 105 4.90 10.75 9.08
CA ILE A 105 5.38 9.37 8.88
C ILE A 105 6.81 9.45 8.36
N ASP A 106 7.70 8.64 8.90
CA ASP A 106 9.08 8.57 8.45
C ASP A 106 9.18 8.04 7.01
N LYS A 107 10.23 8.48 6.29
CA LYS A 107 10.46 8.04 4.90
C LYS A 107 10.62 6.54 4.79
N GLU A 108 11.35 5.92 5.74
CA GLU A 108 11.56 4.46 5.78
C GLU A 108 10.25 3.70 5.98
N GLU A 109 9.37 4.18 6.86
CA GLU A 109 8.03 3.60 7.05
C GLU A 109 7.16 3.72 5.80
N THR A 110 7.24 4.87 5.12
CA THR A 110 6.51 5.10 3.86
C THR A 110 6.99 4.16 2.76
N GLU A 111 8.30 3.92 2.64
CA GLU A 111 8.87 2.96 1.68
C GLU A 111 8.42 1.53 2.00
N MET A 112 8.45 1.14 3.26
CA MET A 112 7.97 -0.18 3.70
C MET A 112 6.48 -0.38 3.35
N LEU A 113 5.63 0.61 3.58
CA LEU A 113 4.21 0.55 3.20
C LEU A 113 4.02 0.42 1.68
N ARG A 114 4.81 1.15 0.89
CA ARG A 114 4.81 1.03 -0.58
C ARG A 114 5.22 -0.37 -1.03
N ASP A 115 6.22 -0.96 -0.39
CA ASP A 115 6.68 -2.31 -0.71
C ASP A 115 5.62 -3.36 -0.38
N VAL A 116 4.87 -3.18 0.71
CA VAL A 116 3.71 -4.05 1.04
C VAL A 116 2.62 -3.97 -0.03
N PHE A 117 2.28 -2.77 -0.52
CA PHE A 117 1.33 -2.63 -1.61
C PHE A 117 1.85 -3.28 -2.90
N ARG A 118 3.09 -2.99 -3.27
CA ARG A 118 3.75 -3.58 -4.46
C ARG A 118 3.79 -5.11 -4.37
N PHE A 119 4.09 -5.65 -3.20
CA PHE A 119 4.08 -7.09 -2.98
C PHE A 119 2.66 -7.68 -3.14
N SER A 120 1.64 -7.00 -2.60
CA SER A 120 0.26 -7.46 -2.66
C SER A 120 -0.29 -7.54 -4.09
N ASP A 121 0.18 -6.65 -4.96
CA ASP A 121 -0.22 -6.57 -6.37
C ASP A 121 0.49 -7.60 -7.26
N LYS A 122 1.66 -8.12 -6.83
CA LYS A 122 2.42 -9.12 -7.58
C LYS A 122 1.74 -10.48 -7.63
N ARG A 123 2.02 -11.22 -8.70
CA ARG A 123 1.60 -12.62 -8.85
C ARG A 123 2.75 -13.59 -8.53
N ALA A 124 2.42 -14.87 -8.34
CA ALA A 124 3.40 -15.89 -8.03
C ALA A 124 4.51 -15.99 -9.09
N ASN A 125 4.17 -15.85 -10.37
CA ASN A 125 5.12 -15.88 -11.49
C ASN A 125 6.15 -14.73 -11.45
N GLU A 126 5.83 -13.60 -10.82
CA GLU A 126 6.76 -12.46 -10.70
C GLU A 126 7.75 -12.61 -9.53
N LEU A 127 7.45 -13.48 -8.58
CA LEU A 127 8.20 -13.66 -7.35
C LEU A 127 8.99 -14.97 -7.30
N MET A 128 8.80 -15.81 -8.29
CA MET A 128 9.38 -17.14 -8.35
C MET A 128 10.83 -17.16 -8.88
N THR A 129 11.57 -18.23 -8.59
CA THR A 129 12.87 -18.55 -9.22
C THR A 129 12.61 -19.31 -10.52
N TYR A 130 13.17 -18.91 -11.64
CA TYR A 130 12.93 -19.58 -12.92
C TYR A 130 13.48 -21.01 -12.96
N ARG A 131 12.78 -21.88 -13.69
CA ARG A 131 13.11 -23.30 -13.84
C ARG A 131 14.57 -23.56 -14.23
N ARG A 132 15.14 -22.73 -15.09
CA ARG A 132 16.56 -22.87 -15.52
C ARG A 132 17.55 -22.75 -14.36
N ASP A 133 17.20 -21.89 -13.38
CA ASP A 133 18.06 -21.54 -12.24
C ASP A 133 17.81 -22.48 -11.03
N LEU A 134 16.92 -23.47 -11.18
CA LEU A 134 16.63 -24.45 -10.14
C LEU A 134 17.73 -25.47 -10.01
N VAL A 135 18.19 -25.65 -8.78
CA VAL A 135 19.03 -26.75 -8.38
C VAL A 135 18.15 -27.86 -7.84
N VAL A 136 18.24 -29.03 -8.46
CA VAL A 136 17.42 -30.21 -8.13
C VAL A 136 18.31 -31.35 -7.64
N LEU A 137 17.75 -32.28 -6.87
CA LEU A 137 18.37 -33.53 -6.48
C LEU A 137 17.70 -34.67 -7.22
N HIS A 138 18.46 -35.73 -7.51
CA HIS A 138 17.94 -36.97 -8.05
C HIS A 138 18.02 -38.07 -6.99
N PRO A 139 17.07 -39.00 -6.95
CA PRO A 139 17.07 -40.14 -6.00
C PRO A 139 18.32 -41.02 -6.11
N THR A 140 18.96 -41.01 -7.28
CA THR A 140 20.15 -41.82 -7.58
C THR A 140 21.45 -41.16 -7.09
N TYR A 141 21.39 -39.91 -6.62
CA TYR A 141 22.60 -39.24 -6.15
C TYR A 141 23.13 -39.89 -4.87
N THR A 142 24.44 -40.02 -4.84
CA THR A 142 25.17 -40.49 -3.67
C THR A 142 25.21 -39.42 -2.57
N ARG A 143 25.50 -39.86 -1.36
CA ARG A 143 25.71 -38.99 -0.20
C ARG A 143 26.66 -37.82 -0.49
N ASP A 144 27.81 -38.12 -1.12
CA ASP A 144 28.87 -37.14 -1.35
C ASP A 144 28.46 -36.10 -2.41
N GLU A 145 27.76 -36.52 -3.46
CA GLU A 145 27.19 -35.63 -4.47
C GLU A 145 26.18 -34.64 -3.87
N VAL A 146 25.29 -35.13 -3.02
CA VAL A 146 24.29 -34.30 -2.35
C VAL A 146 24.95 -33.29 -1.41
N LEU A 147 25.94 -33.75 -0.63
CA LEU A 147 26.69 -32.85 0.25
C LEU A 147 27.48 -31.80 -0.51
N HIS A 148 28.04 -32.15 -1.68
CA HIS A 148 28.71 -31.19 -2.55
C HIS A 148 27.75 -30.11 -3.04
N ILE A 149 26.58 -30.49 -3.55
CA ILE A 149 25.55 -29.55 -4.01
C ILE A 149 25.10 -28.62 -2.87
N ILE A 150 24.87 -29.16 -1.67
CA ILE A 150 24.45 -28.35 -0.51
C ILE A 150 25.52 -27.32 -0.13
N ARG A 151 26.79 -27.70 -0.18
CA ARG A 151 27.92 -26.82 0.14
C ARG A 151 28.10 -25.68 -0.87
N GLU A 152 27.82 -25.93 -2.14
CA GLU A 152 27.95 -24.91 -3.18
C GLU A 152 26.75 -23.96 -3.24
N GLN A 153 25.53 -24.50 -3.07
CA GLN A 153 24.31 -23.74 -3.39
C GLN A 153 23.61 -23.13 -2.18
N HIS A 154 23.92 -23.58 -0.97
CA HIS A 154 23.46 -23.01 0.31
C HIS A 154 21.93 -22.86 0.47
N PHE A 155 21.12 -23.63 -0.29
CA PHE A 155 19.67 -23.63 -0.12
C PHE A 155 19.24 -24.47 1.07
N SER A 156 18.15 -24.12 1.72
CA SER A 156 17.58 -24.88 2.85
C SER A 156 16.72 -26.05 2.42
N LYS A 157 16.24 -26.04 1.17
CA LYS A 157 15.37 -27.07 0.58
C LYS A 157 15.71 -27.26 -0.88
N TYR A 158 15.54 -28.47 -1.37
CA TYR A 158 15.77 -28.87 -2.76
C TYR A 158 14.58 -29.65 -3.28
N LEU A 159 14.29 -29.48 -4.59
CA LEU A 159 13.34 -30.36 -5.28
C LEU A 159 14.00 -31.71 -5.58
N LEU A 160 13.29 -32.79 -5.30
CA LEU A 160 13.66 -34.14 -5.71
C LEU A 160 12.88 -34.48 -6.98
N VAL A 161 13.58 -34.79 -8.07
CA VAL A 161 12.98 -35.08 -9.39
C VAL A 161 13.44 -36.43 -9.91
N GLU A 162 12.58 -37.11 -10.68
CA GLU A 162 12.87 -38.48 -11.20
C GLU A 162 13.69 -38.42 -12.49
N LYS A 163 13.09 -37.96 -13.59
CA LYS A 163 13.68 -38.04 -14.94
C LYS A 163 13.92 -36.68 -15.57
N GLY A 164 13.47 -35.61 -14.97
CA GLY A 164 13.60 -34.24 -15.48
C GLY A 164 12.97 -33.26 -14.53
N LYS A 165 13.16 -31.97 -14.79
CA LYS A 165 12.70 -30.91 -13.87
C LYS A 165 11.17 -30.84 -13.71
N ASP A 166 10.40 -31.58 -14.52
CA ASP A 166 8.93 -31.62 -14.44
C ASP A 166 8.41 -32.81 -13.63
N ASP A 167 9.23 -33.84 -13.46
CA ASP A 167 8.82 -35.06 -12.76
C ASP A 167 9.19 -34.95 -11.27
N ILE A 168 8.45 -34.13 -10.57
CA ILE A 168 8.72 -33.81 -9.15
C ILE A 168 8.20 -34.93 -8.26
N ILE A 169 9.12 -35.60 -7.58
CA ILE A 169 8.81 -36.58 -6.52
C ILE A 169 8.41 -35.86 -5.23
N GLY A 170 9.14 -34.76 -4.88
CA GLY A 170 8.90 -34.08 -3.63
C GLY A 170 9.91 -32.97 -3.34
N VAL A 171 9.89 -32.51 -2.11
CA VAL A 171 10.82 -31.51 -1.56
C VAL A 171 11.59 -32.14 -0.41
N VAL A 172 12.89 -32.00 -0.44
CA VAL A 172 13.79 -32.49 0.60
C VAL A 172 14.42 -31.29 1.33
N SER A 173 14.37 -31.31 2.65
CA SER A 173 15.01 -30.29 3.51
C SER A 173 16.44 -30.72 3.85
N VAL A 174 17.38 -29.75 3.81
CA VAL A 174 18.75 -29.98 4.27
C VAL A 174 18.80 -30.49 5.70
N LYS A 175 17.88 -30.02 6.55
CA LYS A 175 17.76 -30.51 7.92
C LYS A 175 17.43 -32.00 7.99
N ASP A 176 16.49 -32.46 7.14
CA ASP A 176 16.10 -33.90 7.10
C ASP A 176 17.26 -34.74 6.53
N ILE A 177 18.03 -34.21 5.54
CA ILE A 177 19.24 -34.87 5.02
C ILE A 177 20.28 -35.01 6.14
N ILE A 178 20.56 -33.97 6.90
CA ILE A 178 21.56 -34.02 7.98
C ILE A 178 21.15 -35.02 9.05
N LEU A 179 19.86 -35.04 9.42
CA LEU A 179 19.35 -36.01 10.39
C LEU A 179 19.48 -37.46 9.88
N MET A 180 19.25 -37.69 8.58
CA MET A 180 19.46 -38.99 7.95
C MET A 180 20.93 -39.43 7.96
N LEU A 181 21.85 -38.46 7.74
CA LEU A 181 23.30 -38.73 7.75
C LEU A 181 23.85 -39.12 9.14
N GLY A 182 23.18 -38.69 10.19
CA GLY A 182 23.55 -39.00 11.59
C GLY A 182 23.05 -40.38 12.07
N ASN A 183 22.23 -41.07 11.29
CA ASN A 183 21.69 -42.37 11.62
C ASN A 183 22.32 -43.48 10.73
N ASP A 184 22.44 -44.71 11.23
CA ASP A 184 22.95 -45.85 10.49
C ASP A 184 21.96 -46.40 9.43
N HIS A 185 21.01 -45.57 8.98
CA HIS A 185 20.07 -45.97 7.94
C HIS A 185 20.64 -45.73 6.52
N PRO A 186 20.21 -46.54 5.54
CA PRO A 186 20.61 -46.35 4.15
C PRO A 186 20.20 -44.91 3.67
N PHE A 187 21.09 -44.31 2.85
CA PHE A 187 20.85 -43.01 2.28
C PHE A 187 19.72 -43.08 1.23
N ASP A 188 18.53 -42.64 1.60
CA ASP A 188 17.33 -42.68 0.74
C ASP A 188 16.63 -41.30 0.76
N LEU A 189 16.81 -40.53 -0.31
CA LEU A 189 16.16 -39.22 -0.49
C LEU A 189 14.66 -39.33 -0.68
N ARG A 190 14.15 -40.45 -1.21
CA ARG A 190 12.69 -40.65 -1.39
C ARG A 190 11.97 -40.78 -0.05
N GLY A 191 12.58 -41.48 0.88
CA GLY A 191 12.00 -41.73 2.21
C GLY A 191 11.81 -40.47 3.03
N ILE A 192 12.62 -39.42 2.77
CA ILE A 192 12.52 -38.10 3.47
C ILE A 192 11.82 -37.02 2.64
N ALA A 193 11.46 -37.33 1.40
CA ALA A 193 10.78 -36.37 0.52
C ALA A 193 9.34 -36.10 0.99
N ARG A 194 8.97 -34.85 1.03
CA ARG A 194 7.62 -34.40 1.39
C ARG A 194 6.92 -33.84 0.15
N SER A 195 5.60 -34.02 0.07
CA SER A 195 4.80 -33.46 -1.00
C SER A 195 4.93 -31.96 -1.04
N PRO A 196 5.23 -31.35 -2.21
CA PRO A 196 5.30 -29.90 -2.35
C PRO A 196 3.91 -29.27 -2.30
N LEU A 197 3.85 -28.00 -1.94
CA LEU A 197 2.66 -27.19 -2.10
C LEU A 197 2.64 -26.65 -3.54
N PHE A 198 1.65 -27.05 -4.34
CA PHE A 198 1.49 -26.51 -5.69
C PHE A 198 0.73 -25.19 -5.65
N ILE A 199 1.22 -24.20 -6.38
CA ILE A 199 0.71 -22.82 -6.40
C ILE A 199 0.49 -22.42 -7.86
N PRO A 200 -0.73 -22.04 -8.27
CA PRO A 200 -0.97 -21.49 -9.60
C PRO A 200 -0.16 -20.21 -9.84
N GLU A 201 0.46 -20.08 -11.01
CA GLU A 201 1.29 -18.91 -11.36
C GLU A 201 0.53 -17.57 -11.35
N SER A 202 -0.78 -17.62 -11.64
CA SER A 202 -1.67 -16.47 -11.65
C SER A 202 -2.08 -16.00 -10.24
N LEU A 203 -1.75 -16.75 -9.19
CA LEU A 203 -2.18 -16.43 -7.82
C LEU A 203 -1.43 -15.21 -7.29
N TYR A 204 -2.16 -14.28 -6.64
CA TYR A 204 -1.55 -13.12 -6.02
C TYR A 204 -0.64 -13.49 -4.83
N ALA A 205 0.47 -12.76 -4.68
CA ALA A 205 1.47 -13.00 -3.63
C ALA A 205 0.88 -13.02 -2.21
N LYS A 206 -0.10 -12.17 -1.93
CA LYS A 206 -0.85 -12.18 -0.67
C LYS A 206 -1.48 -13.53 -0.39
N LYS A 207 -2.12 -14.14 -1.39
CA LYS A 207 -2.75 -15.46 -1.28
C LYS A 207 -1.73 -16.57 -1.10
N VAL A 208 -0.58 -16.47 -1.78
CA VAL A 208 0.55 -17.39 -1.60
C VAL A 208 1.03 -17.37 -0.15
N LEU A 209 1.18 -16.18 0.43
CA LEU A 209 1.59 -16.00 1.82
C LEU A 209 0.56 -16.63 2.81
N GLU A 210 -0.73 -16.45 2.56
CA GLU A 210 -1.80 -17.07 3.34
C GLU A 210 -1.72 -18.61 3.28
N LEU A 211 -1.48 -19.18 2.08
CA LEU A 211 -1.30 -20.62 1.89
C LEU A 211 -0.07 -21.14 2.66
N PHE A 212 1.05 -20.43 2.63
CA PHE A 212 2.25 -20.81 3.38
C PHE A 212 2.00 -20.79 4.89
N LYS A 213 1.31 -19.74 5.40
CA LYS A 213 0.95 -19.68 6.82
C LYS A 213 0.03 -20.82 7.23
N LYS A 214 -1.00 -21.10 6.44
CA LYS A 214 -1.98 -22.16 6.72
C LYS A 214 -1.35 -23.55 6.73
N ASN A 215 -0.48 -23.84 5.76
CA ASN A 215 0.16 -25.16 5.62
C ASN A 215 1.45 -25.29 6.43
N LYS A 216 1.85 -24.26 7.19
CA LYS A 216 3.15 -24.20 7.91
C LYS A 216 4.34 -24.58 7.02
N ASN A 217 4.21 -24.33 5.71
CA ASN A 217 5.22 -24.61 4.72
C ASN A 217 5.77 -23.27 4.18
N LYS A 218 7.07 -23.23 3.94
CA LYS A 218 7.77 -22.06 3.39
C LYS A 218 8.26 -22.28 1.98
N PHE A 219 7.82 -23.36 1.35
CA PHE A 219 8.26 -23.78 0.02
C PHE A 219 7.06 -24.21 -0.80
N GLY A 220 6.95 -23.76 -2.03
CA GLY A 220 5.92 -24.12 -2.96
C GLY A 220 6.49 -24.28 -4.37
N VAL A 221 5.80 -25.05 -5.18
CA VAL A 221 6.08 -25.24 -6.60
C VAL A 221 5.02 -24.50 -7.39
N VAL A 222 5.44 -23.55 -8.19
CA VAL A 222 4.54 -22.79 -9.06
C VAL A 222 4.27 -23.63 -10.33
N VAL A 223 3.00 -23.75 -10.67
CA VAL A 223 2.54 -24.52 -11.85
C VAL A 223 1.75 -23.61 -12.80
N ASP A 224 1.89 -23.87 -14.07
CA ASP A 224 1.09 -23.23 -15.12
C ASP A 224 -0.32 -23.84 -15.23
N GLU A 225 -1.11 -23.35 -16.16
CA GLU A 225 -2.49 -23.79 -16.41
C GLU A 225 -2.55 -25.24 -16.93
N TYR A 226 -1.46 -25.78 -17.43
CA TYR A 226 -1.34 -27.14 -17.96
C TYR A 226 -0.75 -28.11 -16.93
N GLY A 227 -0.43 -27.63 -15.74
CA GLY A 227 0.21 -28.44 -14.69
C GLY A 227 1.70 -28.63 -14.87
N ASN A 228 2.33 -27.96 -15.87
CA ASN A 228 3.77 -28.00 -15.98
C ASN A 228 4.41 -27.17 -14.89
N THR A 229 5.53 -27.65 -14.39
CA THR A 229 6.27 -26.95 -13.34
C THR A 229 6.93 -25.70 -13.92
N ALA A 230 6.34 -24.56 -13.67
CA ALA A 230 6.95 -23.32 -14.06
C ALA A 230 8.19 -23.04 -13.20
N VAL A 231 8.11 -23.34 -11.85
CA VAL A 231 9.24 -23.00 -10.97
C VAL A 231 9.04 -23.27 -9.48
N SER A 232 10.13 -23.23 -8.72
CA SER A 232 10.20 -23.34 -7.29
C SER A 232 10.19 -22.00 -6.58
N TYR A 233 9.43 -21.88 -5.52
CA TYR A 233 9.41 -20.74 -4.63
C TYR A 233 10.17 -21.08 -3.34
N THR A 234 11.39 -20.56 -3.24
CA THR A 234 12.16 -20.65 -2.00
C THR A 234 12.26 -19.25 -1.39
N HIS A 235 11.70 -19.09 -0.21
CA HIS A 235 11.81 -17.90 0.62
C HIS A 235 11.23 -16.60 0.03
N LEU A 236 10.19 -16.08 0.69
CA LEU A 236 10.07 -14.65 0.81
C LEU A 236 11.38 -14.16 1.47
N ARG A 237 12.38 -13.81 0.66
CA ARG A 237 13.37 -12.86 1.13
C ARG A 237 12.59 -11.56 1.34
N ALA A 238 12.20 -11.30 2.58
CA ALA A 238 12.08 -9.93 3.01
C ALA A 238 13.44 -9.33 2.68
N HIS A 239 13.48 -8.39 1.77
CA HIS A 239 14.64 -7.56 1.58
C HIS A 239 14.92 -6.91 2.93
N GLU A 240 16.03 -7.32 3.56
CA GLU A 240 16.76 -6.50 4.49
C GLU A 240 17.23 -5.24 3.77
#